data_0ccd6751408b41d93570825016c4928d
#
_entry.id   0ccd6751408b41d93570825016c4928d
#
_cell.length_a   1.000
_cell.length_b   1.000
_cell.length_c   1.000
_cell.angle_alpha   90.00
_cell.angle_beta   90.00
_cell.angle_gamma   90.00
#
_symmetry.space_group_name_H-M   'P 1'
#
loop_
_entity.id
_entity.type
_entity.pdbx_description
1 polymer ?
#
loop_
_entity_poly.entity_id
_entity_poly.type
_entity_poly.pdbx_seq_one_letter_code
_entity_poly.pdbx_strand_id
1 'polypeptide(L)'
;MSSNIKLKGRGIERIIKSKVMLSPLAGVTDNIFRRLVRKWAPNSLLFTEMINATSLKKGYGTQKINQIDLEEGPIGVQIFDNRPYAVSEAAKQAEDSGAFLIDINMGCPVKKIAKKGGGSALIKDRKLAIELVKNVVKAVRVPVTVKTRLGWDSKEENIEDFLFKLQDAGATMITLHGRTRKQGFSGKSDWEMIGRLKKLLEIPVIANGDIKNPDDALNCLKKTNADGVMIGRGILGSPWKIGEIDYALKENKNFKEPNTEEKLYLIIEHLDELIKEKGDHGLLIARKHISWTCKDFKGASNLRNNLVRAVDKNEVKNLIIKMIKTLNNEKNRLA
;
A
#
# COMPACT_ATOMS: atom_id res chain seq x y z
N MET A 1 11.52 -20.40 -10.47
CA MET A 1 12.24 -19.09 -10.54
C MET A 1 12.30 -18.49 -9.14
N SER A 2 13.41 -17.86 -8.73
CA SER A 2 13.53 -17.25 -7.40
C SER A 2 12.40 -16.24 -7.19
N SER A 3 11.62 -16.42 -6.13
CA SER A 3 10.52 -15.51 -5.77
C SER A 3 11.02 -14.24 -5.06
N ASN A 4 12.31 -14.14 -4.79
CA ASN A 4 12.91 -13.11 -3.95
C ASN A 4 13.36 -11.89 -4.77
N ILE A 5 13.02 -10.69 -4.29
CA ILE A 5 13.50 -9.43 -4.86
C ILE A 5 14.61 -8.91 -3.95
N LYS A 6 15.82 -8.75 -4.50
CA LYS A 6 16.99 -8.26 -3.77
C LYS A 6 17.14 -6.77 -3.97
N LEU A 7 17.30 -6.02 -2.89
CA LEU A 7 17.49 -4.58 -2.89
C LEU A 7 18.80 -4.23 -2.19
N LYS A 8 19.63 -3.42 -2.84
CA LYS A 8 20.90 -2.98 -2.29
C LYS A 8 20.77 -1.59 -1.68
N GLY A 9 21.08 -1.46 -0.41
CA GLY A 9 21.30 -0.20 0.25
C GLY A 9 22.80 0.10 0.38
N ARG A 10 23.14 1.14 1.11
CA ARG A 10 24.53 1.53 1.35
C ARG A 10 25.20 0.63 2.39
N GLY A 11 25.78 -0.48 1.92
CA GLY A 11 26.43 -1.49 2.79
C GLY A 11 25.46 -2.46 3.45
N ILE A 12 24.24 -2.53 2.99
CA ILE A 12 23.21 -3.47 3.47
C ILE A 12 22.41 -4.04 2.29
N GLU A 13 22.08 -5.32 2.33
CA GLU A 13 21.14 -5.94 1.39
C GLU A 13 19.83 -6.27 2.11
N ARG A 14 18.72 -6.08 1.43
CA ARG A 14 17.38 -6.48 1.88
C ARG A 14 16.75 -7.43 0.86
N ILE A 15 16.07 -8.46 1.36
CA ILE A 15 15.43 -9.48 0.53
C ILE A 15 13.94 -9.47 0.80
N ILE A 16 13.14 -9.16 -0.22
CA ILE A 16 11.68 -9.27 -0.18
C ILE A 16 11.31 -10.67 -0.65
N LYS A 17 10.68 -11.45 0.23
CA LYS A 17 10.35 -12.87 0.01
C LYS A 17 9.01 -13.09 -0.71
N SER A 18 8.29 -12.05 -1.05
CA SER A 18 7.01 -12.09 -1.76
C SER A 18 7.03 -11.16 -2.95
N LYS A 19 6.42 -11.57 -4.05
CA LYS A 19 6.18 -10.72 -5.24
C LYS A 19 4.98 -9.80 -5.08
N VAL A 20 4.23 -9.91 -3.97
CA VAL A 20 3.01 -9.12 -3.71
C VAL A 20 3.27 -8.13 -2.60
N MET A 21 2.95 -6.86 -2.86
CA MET A 21 3.18 -5.75 -1.93
C MET A 21 1.89 -4.98 -1.66
N LEU A 22 1.75 -4.47 -0.44
CA LEU A 22 0.67 -3.54 -0.09
C LEU A 22 1.06 -2.11 -0.44
N SER A 23 0.25 -1.44 -1.26
CA SER A 23 0.48 -0.02 -1.63
C SER A 23 0.27 0.92 -0.43
N PRO A 24 1.04 2.01 -0.32
CA PRO A 24 0.75 3.09 0.61
C PRO A 24 -0.59 3.76 0.28
N LEU A 25 -1.54 3.73 1.21
CA LEU A 25 -2.88 4.30 1.05
C LEU A 25 -3.19 5.22 2.23
N ALA A 26 -3.24 6.54 1.98
CA ALA A 26 -3.55 7.54 3.00
C ALA A 26 -4.92 7.27 3.66
N GLY A 27 -4.94 7.24 4.98
CA GLY A 27 -6.10 6.92 5.79
C GLY A 27 -6.47 5.43 5.81
N VAL A 28 -5.68 4.53 5.25
CA VAL A 28 -5.99 3.09 5.19
C VAL A 28 -4.86 2.24 5.76
N THR A 29 -3.63 2.43 5.28
CA THR A 29 -2.50 1.57 5.63
C THR A 29 -1.76 2.05 6.89
N ASP A 30 -2.53 2.37 7.94
CA ASP A 30 -1.98 2.55 9.28
C ASP A 30 -1.47 1.21 9.84
N ASN A 31 -0.77 1.24 10.97
CA ASN A 31 -0.21 0.06 11.62
C ASN A 31 -1.29 -1.00 11.92
N ILE A 32 -2.48 -0.58 12.35
CA ILE A 32 -3.58 -1.49 12.69
C ILE A 32 -4.02 -2.28 11.46
N PHE A 33 -4.24 -1.59 10.34
CA PHE A 33 -4.60 -2.25 9.09
C PHE A 33 -3.47 -3.14 8.55
N ARG A 34 -2.20 -2.73 8.66
CA ARG A 34 -1.06 -3.55 8.25
C ARG A 34 -0.96 -4.83 9.08
N ARG A 35 -1.19 -4.77 10.42
CA ARG A 35 -1.26 -5.97 11.27
C ARG A 35 -2.36 -6.93 10.81
N LEU A 36 -3.53 -6.43 10.40
CA LEU A 36 -4.55 -7.30 9.81
C LEU A 36 -4.07 -7.97 8.53
N VAL A 37 -3.47 -7.21 7.61
CA VAL A 37 -2.91 -7.78 6.36
C VAL A 37 -1.83 -8.82 6.67
N ARG A 38 -0.98 -8.56 7.67
CA ARG A 38 0.14 -9.42 8.06
C ARG A 38 -0.28 -10.85 8.45
N LYS A 39 -1.49 -11.03 8.98
CA LYS A 39 -2.04 -12.35 9.32
C LYS A 39 -2.04 -13.33 8.13
N TRP A 40 -2.25 -12.82 6.93
CA TRP A 40 -2.28 -13.63 5.69
C TRP A 40 -1.05 -13.46 4.83
N ALA A 41 -0.29 -12.39 5.03
CA ALA A 41 0.84 -12.01 4.18
C ALA A 41 2.12 -11.75 4.99
N PRO A 42 2.66 -12.75 5.73
CA PRO A 42 3.78 -12.56 6.66
C PRO A 42 5.08 -12.13 5.97
N ASN A 43 5.27 -12.45 4.69
CA ASN A 43 6.49 -12.18 3.94
C ASN A 43 6.36 -11.01 2.93
N SER A 44 5.17 -10.45 2.79
CA SER A 44 4.92 -9.34 1.86
C SER A 44 5.48 -8.03 2.39
N LEU A 45 6.05 -7.21 1.51
CA LEU A 45 6.43 -5.84 1.84
C LEU A 45 5.16 -4.99 1.96
N LEU A 46 4.91 -4.45 3.14
CA LEU A 46 3.79 -3.54 3.39
C LEU A 46 4.33 -2.12 3.50
N PHE A 47 3.55 -1.14 3.07
CA PHE A 47 3.96 0.27 3.16
C PHE A 47 3.11 1.02 4.18
N THR A 48 3.74 1.96 4.87
CA THR A 48 3.02 2.94 5.70
C THR A 48 2.11 3.80 4.82
N GLU A 49 1.22 4.56 5.43
CA GLU A 49 0.67 5.74 4.76
C GLU A 49 1.81 6.68 4.36
N MET A 50 1.58 7.53 3.34
CA MET A 50 2.57 8.54 2.98
C MET A 50 2.74 9.60 4.10
N ILE A 51 3.98 9.93 4.44
CA ILE A 51 4.34 10.83 5.53
C ILE A 51 4.95 12.10 4.95
N ASN A 52 4.43 13.26 5.33
CA ASN A 52 5.03 14.53 4.92
C ASN A 52 6.29 14.80 5.74
N ALA A 53 7.44 14.92 5.07
CA ALA A 53 8.74 15.09 5.71
C ALA A 53 8.82 16.35 6.58
N THR A 54 8.27 17.47 6.09
CA THR A 54 8.27 18.72 6.87
C THR A 54 7.37 18.68 8.09
N SER A 55 6.23 17.98 7.97
CA SER A 55 5.34 17.78 9.13
C SER A 55 6.01 16.93 10.19
N LEU A 56 6.75 15.90 9.76
CA LEU A 56 7.51 15.02 10.65
C LEU A 56 8.56 15.80 11.46
N LYS A 57 9.31 16.69 10.81
CA LYS A 57 10.28 17.58 11.50
C LYS A 57 9.63 18.45 12.59
N LYS A 58 8.34 18.75 12.46
CA LYS A 58 7.55 19.50 13.45
C LYS A 58 6.87 18.60 14.51
N GLY A 59 7.23 17.31 14.55
CA GLY A 59 6.62 16.32 15.45
C GLY A 59 5.27 15.76 15.01
N TYR A 60 4.72 16.21 13.86
CA TYR A 60 3.46 15.68 13.34
C TYR A 60 3.70 14.42 12.50
N GLY A 61 3.03 13.34 12.85
CA GLY A 61 3.13 12.07 12.10
C GLY A 61 4.25 11.15 12.58
N THR A 62 4.98 11.49 13.66
CA THR A 62 5.94 10.62 14.33
C THR A 62 5.31 9.28 14.71
N GLN A 63 4.05 9.28 15.14
CA GLN A 63 3.28 8.07 15.44
C GLN A 63 3.26 7.06 14.27
N LYS A 64 3.27 7.55 13.01
CA LYS A 64 3.29 6.67 11.83
C LYS A 64 4.62 5.97 11.62
N ILE A 65 5.71 6.52 12.15
CA ILE A 65 7.05 5.96 12.10
C ILE A 65 7.33 5.14 13.35
N ASN A 66 7.04 5.68 14.53
CA ASN A 66 7.29 5.01 15.82
C ASN A 66 6.47 3.72 16.02
N GLN A 67 5.49 3.50 15.17
CA GLN A 67 4.65 2.30 15.13
C GLN A 67 5.15 1.25 14.13
N ILE A 68 6.35 1.42 13.56
CA ILE A 68 6.99 0.39 12.75
C ILE A 68 7.56 -0.61 13.75
N ASP A 69 6.80 -1.66 13.94
CA ASP A 69 7.18 -2.74 14.83
C ASP A 69 7.99 -3.78 14.06
N LEU A 70 9.08 -4.24 14.63
CA LEU A 70 9.89 -5.32 14.04
C LEU A 70 9.06 -6.61 13.86
N GLU A 71 8.05 -6.82 14.68
CA GLU A 71 7.12 -7.95 14.61
C GLU A 71 6.19 -7.87 13.40
N GLU A 72 5.96 -6.67 12.81
CA GLU A 72 5.16 -6.50 11.59
C GLU A 72 5.84 -7.04 10.32
N GLY A 73 7.10 -7.47 10.38
CA GLY A 73 7.88 -7.94 9.23
C GLY A 73 8.34 -6.76 8.34
N PRO A 74 8.58 -6.96 7.03
CA PRO A 74 9.15 -5.91 6.20
C PRO A 74 8.18 -4.76 5.97
N ILE A 75 8.50 -3.59 6.51
CA ILE A 75 7.72 -2.35 6.35
C ILE A 75 8.54 -1.31 5.59
N GLY A 76 8.03 -0.87 4.43
CA GLY A 76 8.53 0.28 3.70
C GLY A 76 7.89 1.56 4.23
N VAL A 77 8.71 2.57 4.52
CA VAL A 77 8.21 3.90 4.92
C VAL A 77 8.14 4.79 3.71
N GLN A 78 6.93 5.25 3.37
CA GLN A 78 6.76 6.18 2.26
C GLN A 78 6.74 7.63 2.72
N ILE A 79 7.66 8.42 2.17
CA ILE A 79 7.84 9.85 2.48
C ILE A 79 7.52 10.69 1.25
N PHE A 80 6.93 11.87 1.46
CA PHE A 80 6.74 12.88 0.42
C PHE A 80 7.07 14.28 0.90
N ASP A 81 7.76 15.03 0.10
CA ASP A 81 7.98 16.48 0.20
C ASP A 81 8.66 16.96 -1.09
N ASN A 82 8.92 18.25 -1.20
CA ASN A 82 9.71 18.87 -2.27
C ASN A 82 11.03 19.50 -1.74
N ARG A 83 11.40 19.26 -0.50
CA ARG A 83 12.59 19.81 0.14
C ARG A 83 13.60 18.70 0.44
N PRO A 84 14.73 18.64 -0.29
CA PRO A 84 15.69 17.54 -0.15
C PRO A 84 16.17 17.32 1.28
N TYR A 85 16.50 18.39 2.00
CA TYR A 85 16.93 18.30 3.40
C TYR A 85 15.85 17.68 4.30
N ALA A 86 14.60 18.13 4.18
CA ALA A 86 13.51 17.60 5.00
C ALA A 86 13.24 16.11 4.74
N VAL A 87 13.31 15.69 3.46
CA VAL A 87 13.11 14.28 3.08
C VAL A 87 14.24 13.41 3.61
N SER A 88 15.49 13.90 3.58
CA SER A 88 16.65 13.19 4.12
C SER A 88 16.56 13.00 5.64
N GLU A 89 16.16 14.03 6.38
CA GLU A 89 16.00 13.93 7.84
C GLU A 89 14.83 12.98 8.20
N ALA A 90 13.72 13.06 7.48
CA ALA A 90 12.61 12.13 7.67
C ALA A 90 13.00 10.68 7.35
N ALA A 91 13.85 10.49 6.34
CA ALA A 91 14.36 9.17 5.98
C ALA A 91 15.25 8.57 7.06
N LYS A 92 16.14 9.38 7.68
CA LYS A 92 16.93 8.94 8.83
C LYS A 92 16.07 8.53 10.01
N GLN A 93 15.08 9.36 10.37
CA GLN A 93 14.15 9.02 11.46
C GLN A 93 13.41 7.72 11.18
N ALA A 94 13.01 7.48 9.93
CA ALA A 94 12.35 6.24 9.54
C ALA A 94 13.31 5.04 9.61
N GLU A 95 14.56 5.19 9.18
CA GLU A 95 15.59 4.15 9.33
C GLU A 95 15.84 3.83 10.79
N ASP A 96 16.00 4.83 11.64
CA ASP A 96 16.22 4.67 13.10
C ASP A 96 15.03 3.97 13.78
N SER A 97 13.82 4.15 13.23
CA SER A 97 12.60 3.46 13.68
C SER A 97 12.45 2.04 13.11
N GLY A 98 13.44 1.52 12.39
CA GLY A 98 13.44 0.15 11.86
C GLY A 98 12.84 -0.05 10.46
N ALA A 99 12.71 1.01 9.67
CA ALA A 99 12.22 0.87 8.29
C ALA A 99 13.04 -0.15 7.50
N PHE A 100 12.36 -1.07 6.80
CA PHE A 100 13.00 -2.03 5.91
C PHE A 100 13.61 -1.35 4.68
N LEU A 101 12.94 -0.33 4.17
CA LEU A 101 13.36 0.54 3.09
C LEU A 101 12.65 1.90 3.18
N ILE A 102 13.19 2.91 2.51
CA ILE A 102 12.57 4.23 2.34
C ILE A 102 12.01 4.33 0.92
N ASP A 103 10.74 4.71 0.79
CA ASP A 103 10.09 4.93 -0.50
C ASP A 103 9.74 6.41 -0.69
N ILE A 104 10.13 6.98 -1.83
CA ILE A 104 9.84 8.37 -2.17
C ILE A 104 8.58 8.42 -3.03
N ASN A 105 7.55 9.13 -2.55
CA ASN A 105 6.31 9.30 -3.30
C ASN A 105 6.45 10.32 -4.42
N MET A 106 6.39 9.86 -5.66
CA MET A 106 6.34 10.69 -6.88
C MET A 106 5.07 10.42 -7.71
N GLY A 107 4.03 9.83 -7.09
CA GLY A 107 2.83 9.39 -7.81
C GLY A 107 1.51 9.93 -7.27
N CYS A 108 1.46 10.57 -6.08
CA CYS A 108 0.21 11.04 -5.49
C CYS A 108 -0.43 12.15 -6.35
N PRO A 109 -1.68 11.95 -6.86
CA PRO A 109 -2.32 12.90 -7.76
C PRO A 109 -3.08 14.02 -7.03
N VAL A 110 -3.12 14.00 -5.69
CA VAL A 110 -3.91 14.92 -4.87
C VAL A 110 -3.49 16.37 -5.12
N LYS A 111 -4.43 17.22 -5.53
CA LYS A 111 -4.17 18.63 -5.91
C LYS A 111 -3.42 19.41 -4.83
N LYS A 112 -3.78 19.24 -3.54
CA LYS A 112 -3.14 19.93 -2.40
C LYS A 112 -1.65 19.58 -2.27
N ILE A 113 -1.26 18.35 -2.58
CA ILE A 113 0.13 17.87 -2.54
C ILE A 113 0.88 18.36 -3.78
N ALA A 114 0.31 18.16 -4.96
CA ALA A 114 0.93 18.56 -6.22
C ALA A 114 1.12 20.10 -6.34
N LYS A 115 0.17 20.91 -5.84
CA LYS A 115 0.33 22.37 -5.77
C LYS A 115 1.52 22.83 -4.91
N LYS A 116 1.93 22.01 -3.95
CA LYS A 116 3.11 22.26 -3.08
C LYS A 116 4.39 21.66 -3.64
N GLY A 117 4.40 21.17 -4.88
CA GLY A 117 5.58 20.59 -5.54
C GLY A 117 5.93 19.16 -5.15
N GLY A 118 5.13 18.49 -4.30
CA GLY A 118 5.37 17.11 -3.89
C GLY A 118 4.56 16.09 -4.67
N GLY A 119 4.81 14.79 -4.42
CA GLY A 119 4.10 13.70 -5.08
C GLY A 119 4.26 13.73 -6.59
N SER A 120 3.18 13.67 -7.36
CA SER A 120 3.24 13.64 -8.83
C SER A 120 3.78 14.92 -9.49
N ALA A 121 3.90 16.04 -8.76
CA ALA A 121 4.52 17.24 -9.31
C ALA A 121 6.01 17.04 -9.61
N LEU A 122 6.68 16.13 -8.89
CA LEU A 122 8.07 15.76 -9.12
C LEU A 122 8.32 15.13 -10.50
N ILE A 123 7.30 14.60 -11.16
CA ILE A 123 7.41 14.12 -12.55
C ILE A 123 7.72 15.28 -13.50
N LYS A 124 7.20 16.49 -13.21
CA LYS A 124 7.47 17.70 -13.99
C LYS A 124 8.81 18.35 -13.60
N ASP A 125 9.15 18.30 -12.31
CA ASP A 125 10.42 18.82 -11.80
C ASP A 125 11.42 17.66 -11.60
N ARG A 126 11.89 17.12 -12.72
CA ARG A 126 12.80 15.96 -12.74
C ARG A 126 14.14 16.24 -12.07
N LYS A 127 14.64 17.49 -12.15
CA LYS A 127 15.88 17.87 -11.47
C LYS A 127 15.73 17.72 -9.96
N LEU A 128 14.66 18.27 -9.39
CA LEU A 128 14.36 18.15 -7.98
C LEU A 128 14.09 16.69 -7.58
N ALA A 129 13.38 15.92 -8.39
CA ALA A 129 13.13 14.50 -8.14
C ALA A 129 14.43 13.69 -8.00
N ILE A 130 15.38 13.90 -8.91
CA ILE A 130 16.69 13.26 -8.90
C ILE A 130 17.50 13.72 -7.68
N GLU A 131 17.49 15.00 -7.37
CA GLU A 131 18.15 15.56 -6.19
C GLU A 131 17.61 14.93 -4.89
N LEU A 132 16.29 14.80 -4.75
CA LEU A 132 15.64 14.13 -3.61
C LEU A 132 16.16 12.70 -3.44
N VAL A 133 16.18 11.90 -4.51
CA VAL A 133 16.69 10.52 -4.45
C VAL A 133 18.16 10.51 -4.02
N LYS A 134 19.02 11.30 -4.66
CA LYS A 134 20.45 11.36 -4.32
C LYS A 134 20.69 11.74 -2.84
N ASN A 135 19.94 12.71 -2.33
CA ASN A 135 20.08 13.15 -0.94
C ASN A 135 19.63 12.06 0.04
N VAL A 136 18.50 11.38 -0.23
CA VAL A 136 18.03 10.28 0.64
C VAL A 136 19.00 9.11 0.60
N VAL A 137 19.48 8.69 -0.58
CA VAL A 137 20.47 7.61 -0.73
C VAL A 137 21.75 7.89 0.06
N LYS A 138 22.21 9.15 0.08
CA LYS A 138 23.36 9.56 0.91
C LYS A 138 23.06 9.55 2.40
N ALA A 139 21.81 9.79 2.79
CA ALA A 139 21.43 9.99 4.18
C ALA A 139 21.23 8.68 4.96
N VAL A 140 20.76 7.60 4.27
CA VAL A 140 20.39 6.33 4.91
C VAL A 140 21.24 5.17 4.40
N ARG A 141 21.22 4.04 5.12
CA ARG A 141 21.86 2.78 4.72
C ARG A 141 20.87 1.82 4.05
N VAL A 142 19.59 1.86 4.47
CA VAL A 142 18.54 0.99 3.89
C VAL A 142 18.28 1.33 2.43
N PRO A 143 17.75 0.38 1.62
CA PRO A 143 17.41 0.64 0.23
C PRO A 143 16.45 1.82 0.07
N VAL A 144 16.65 2.61 -0.98
CA VAL A 144 15.77 3.73 -1.36
C VAL A 144 15.01 3.35 -2.62
N THR A 145 13.70 3.48 -2.59
CA THR A 145 12.80 3.14 -3.70
C THR A 145 11.94 4.34 -4.11
N VAL A 146 11.35 4.28 -5.28
CA VAL A 146 10.48 5.33 -5.78
C VAL A 146 9.17 4.75 -6.25
N LYS A 147 8.05 5.36 -5.83
CA LYS A 147 6.74 5.05 -6.39
C LYS A 147 6.23 6.21 -7.24
N THR A 148 6.06 5.97 -8.54
CA THR A 148 5.68 6.98 -9.52
C THR A 148 4.54 6.52 -10.45
N ARG A 149 4.22 7.35 -11.45
CA ARG A 149 3.24 7.12 -12.52
C ARG A 149 3.91 7.19 -13.89
N LEU A 150 3.15 6.87 -14.94
CA LEU A 150 3.62 6.92 -16.33
C LEU A 150 3.84 8.34 -16.88
N GLY A 151 3.62 9.36 -16.07
CA GLY A 151 3.81 10.74 -16.48
C GLY A 151 2.78 11.68 -15.83
N TRP A 152 2.86 12.95 -16.21
CA TRP A 152 1.89 13.96 -15.78
C TRP A 152 0.57 13.84 -16.53
N ASP A 153 0.61 13.74 -17.85
CA ASP A 153 -0.54 13.52 -18.73
C ASP A 153 -0.15 12.69 -19.96
N SER A 154 -1.06 12.60 -20.95
CA SER A 154 -0.85 11.83 -22.18
C SER A 154 0.19 12.43 -23.14
N LYS A 155 0.66 13.63 -22.88
CA LYS A 155 1.72 14.31 -23.65
C LYS A 155 3.08 14.14 -22.99
N GLU A 156 3.19 13.26 -21.99
CA GLU A 156 4.45 13.00 -21.31
C GLU A 156 5.45 12.39 -22.29
N GLU A 157 6.52 13.13 -22.51
CA GLU A 157 7.64 12.68 -23.33
C GLU A 157 8.81 12.24 -22.44
N ASN A 158 9.54 11.22 -22.90
CA ASN A 158 10.79 10.77 -22.26
C ASN A 158 10.62 10.32 -20.80
N ILE A 159 9.54 9.60 -20.47
CA ILE A 159 9.42 8.98 -19.15
C ILE A 159 10.55 7.97 -18.89
N GLU A 160 11.04 7.35 -19.93
CA GLU A 160 12.17 6.43 -19.92
C GLU A 160 13.42 7.11 -19.33
N ASP A 161 13.81 8.27 -19.87
CA ASP A 161 14.96 9.06 -19.39
C ASP A 161 14.81 9.44 -17.90
N PHE A 162 13.59 9.78 -17.50
CA PHE A 162 13.33 10.09 -16.09
C PHE A 162 13.56 8.89 -15.19
N LEU A 163 13.07 7.70 -15.57
CA LEU A 163 13.25 6.47 -14.77
C LEU A 163 14.72 6.05 -14.73
N PHE A 164 15.46 6.15 -15.84
CA PHE A 164 16.90 5.93 -15.86
C PHE A 164 17.63 6.85 -14.88
N LYS A 165 17.32 8.14 -14.89
CA LYS A 165 17.95 9.11 -13.99
C LYS A 165 17.62 8.85 -12.52
N LEU A 166 16.44 8.29 -12.20
CA LEU A 166 16.11 7.84 -10.84
C LEU A 166 16.96 6.62 -10.44
N GLN A 167 17.15 5.65 -11.34
CA GLN A 167 18.04 4.51 -11.12
C GLN A 167 19.48 4.99 -10.90
N ASP A 168 20.01 5.84 -11.76
CA ASP A 168 21.37 6.40 -11.65
C ASP A 168 21.55 7.26 -10.39
N ALA A 169 20.48 7.86 -9.89
CA ALA A 169 20.48 8.58 -8.61
C ALA A 169 20.58 7.65 -7.39
N GLY A 170 20.46 6.32 -7.59
CA GLY A 170 20.59 5.29 -6.57
C GLY A 170 19.27 4.70 -6.10
N ALA A 171 18.15 4.93 -6.79
CA ALA A 171 16.94 4.17 -6.54
C ALA A 171 17.17 2.69 -6.84
N THR A 172 16.76 1.81 -5.93
CA THR A 172 17.03 0.36 -6.03
C THR A 172 15.80 -0.47 -6.39
N MET A 173 14.64 0.17 -6.51
CA MET A 173 13.38 -0.39 -7.03
C MET A 173 12.46 0.75 -7.45
N ILE A 174 11.72 0.56 -8.52
CA ILE A 174 10.69 1.50 -8.97
C ILE A 174 9.33 0.82 -8.99
N THR A 175 8.34 1.42 -8.33
CA THR A 175 6.94 1.01 -8.46
C THR A 175 6.23 1.93 -9.46
N LEU A 176 5.72 1.36 -10.55
CA LEU A 176 5.04 2.08 -11.62
C LEU A 176 3.53 1.88 -11.56
N HIS A 177 2.78 2.96 -11.30
CA HIS A 177 1.35 2.95 -11.51
C HIS A 177 1.05 3.22 -12.99
N GLY A 178 0.40 2.26 -13.68
CA GLY A 178 0.13 2.30 -15.11
C GLY A 178 -0.89 3.37 -15.56
N ARG A 179 -0.90 4.52 -14.90
CA ARG A 179 -1.72 5.71 -15.25
C ARG A 179 -0.90 6.98 -15.10
N THR A 180 -1.23 7.99 -15.89
CA THR A 180 -0.70 9.35 -15.68
C THR A 180 -1.36 10.02 -14.47
N ARG A 181 -0.78 11.13 -14.02
CA ARG A 181 -1.39 11.95 -12.95
C ARG A 181 -2.76 12.48 -13.36
N LYS A 182 -2.92 12.92 -14.61
CA LYS A 182 -4.17 13.50 -15.13
C LYS A 182 -5.31 12.47 -15.17
N GLN A 183 -5.01 11.23 -15.51
CA GLN A 183 -5.98 10.13 -15.44
C GLN A 183 -6.45 9.86 -14.01
N GLY A 184 -5.63 10.12 -12.99
CA GLY A 184 -5.98 9.82 -11.61
C GLY A 184 -6.26 8.31 -11.42
N PHE A 185 -7.55 7.94 -11.44
CA PHE A 185 -8.02 6.55 -11.35
C PHE A 185 -8.96 6.17 -12.51
N SER A 186 -9.14 7.07 -13.48
CA SER A 186 -9.99 6.82 -14.66
C SER A 186 -9.30 5.94 -15.70
N GLY A 187 -10.09 5.26 -16.52
CA GLY A 187 -9.59 4.35 -17.55
C GLY A 187 -8.94 3.09 -16.97
N LYS A 188 -8.17 2.39 -17.79
CA LYS A 188 -7.41 1.19 -17.41
C LYS A 188 -5.95 1.52 -17.13
N SER A 189 -5.31 0.73 -16.26
CA SER A 189 -3.87 0.76 -16.05
C SER A 189 -3.16 0.20 -17.29
N ASP A 190 -2.22 0.94 -17.83
CA ASP A 190 -1.43 0.52 -19.00
C ASP A 190 -0.29 -0.41 -18.57
N TRP A 191 -0.57 -1.71 -18.57
CA TRP A 191 0.41 -2.73 -18.24
C TRP A 191 1.44 -2.93 -19.37
N GLU A 192 1.08 -2.65 -20.62
CA GLU A 192 2.01 -2.78 -21.75
C GLU A 192 3.12 -1.75 -21.66
N MET A 193 2.78 -0.50 -21.29
CA MET A 193 3.77 0.54 -21.05
C MET A 193 4.67 0.17 -19.87
N ILE A 194 4.11 -0.36 -18.76
CA ILE A 194 4.96 -0.86 -17.66
C ILE A 194 5.93 -1.92 -18.16
N GLY A 195 5.49 -2.86 -19.00
CA GLY A 195 6.34 -3.90 -19.57
C GLY A 195 7.44 -3.36 -20.48
N ARG A 196 7.17 -2.31 -21.26
CA ARG A 196 8.19 -1.62 -22.06
C ARG A 196 9.24 -0.97 -21.16
N LEU A 197 8.82 -0.24 -20.15
CA LEU A 197 9.70 0.43 -19.20
C LEU A 197 10.54 -0.56 -18.37
N LYS A 198 9.96 -1.71 -17.99
CA LYS A 198 10.70 -2.78 -17.28
C LYS A 198 11.90 -3.28 -18.07
N LYS A 199 11.80 -3.41 -19.39
CA LYS A 199 12.90 -3.89 -20.25
C LYS A 199 14.10 -2.94 -20.28
N LEU A 200 13.89 -1.68 -19.94
CA LEU A 200 14.90 -0.63 -19.96
C LEU A 200 15.66 -0.49 -18.64
N LEU A 201 15.08 -0.95 -17.53
CA LEU A 201 15.63 -0.76 -16.18
C LEU A 201 16.34 -2.03 -15.69
N GLU A 202 17.51 -1.86 -15.08
CA GLU A 202 18.29 -2.93 -14.47
C GLU A 202 17.78 -3.28 -13.05
N ILE A 203 17.16 -2.32 -12.38
CA ILE A 203 16.60 -2.50 -11.05
C ILE A 203 15.19 -3.14 -11.10
N PRO A 204 14.75 -3.77 -10.01
CA PRO A 204 13.39 -4.29 -9.91
C PRO A 204 12.32 -3.25 -10.21
N VAL A 205 11.31 -3.66 -11.00
CA VAL A 205 10.11 -2.88 -11.30
C VAL A 205 8.88 -3.60 -10.77
N ILE A 206 8.08 -2.88 -9.99
CA ILE A 206 6.83 -3.37 -9.42
C ILE A 206 5.65 -2.75 -10.16
N ALA A 207 4.80 -3.60 -10.74
CA ALA A 207 3.61 -3.15 -11.45
C ALA A 207 2.48 -2.82 -10.47
N ASN A 208 1.82 -1.67 -10.69
CA ASN A 208 0.70 -1.22 -9.86
C ASN A 208 -0.45 -0.69 -10.72
N GLY A 209 -1.66 -1.02 -10.31
CA GLY A 209 -2.91 -0.55 -10.91
C GLY A 209 -3.78 -1.68 -11.45
N ASP A 210 -5.07 -1.64 -11.10
CA ASP A 210 -6.13 -2.55 -11.53
C ASP A 210 -5.93 -4.04 -11.20
N ILE A 211 -5.18 -4.33 -10.15
CA ILE A 211 -4.97 -5.68 -9.63
C ILE A 211 -5.89 -5.87 -8.42
N LYS A 212 -6.84 -6.82 -8.48
CA LYS A 212 -7.87 -7.05 -7.48
C LYS A 212 -7.97 -8.49 -7.00
N ASN A 213 -7.42 -9.44 -7.77
CA ASN A 213 -7.50 -10.87 -7.53
C ASN A 213 -6.26 -11.57 -8.10
N PRO A 214 -6.10 -12.89 -7.87
CA PRO A 214 -4.98 -13.67 -8.40
C PRO A 214 -4.83 -13.62 -9.92
N ASP A 215 -5.93 -13.68 -10.67
CA ASP A 215 -5.89 -13.69 -12.14
C ASP A 215 -5.38 -12.36 -12.68
N ASP A 216 -5.81 -11.24 -12.09
CA ASP A 216 -5.28 -9.92 -12.44
C ASP A 216 -3.76 -9.87 -12.21
N ALA A 217 -3.27 -10.41 -11.09
CA ALA A 217 -1.84 -10.40 -10.75
C ALA A 217 -1.03 -11.28 -11.71
N LEU A 218 -1.49 -12.48 -12.02
CA LEU A 218 -0.87 -13.39 -12.99
C LEU A 218 -0.82 -12.74 -14.39
N ASN A 219 -1.95 -12.18 -14.84
CA ASN A 219 -2.04 -11.51 -16.14
C ASN A 219 -1.14 -10.26 -16.20
N CYS A 220 -1.11 -9.48 -15.11
CA CYS A 220 -0.23 -8.33 -15.02
C CYS A 220 1.25 -8.75 -15.13
N LEU A 221 1.71 -9.73 -14.35
CA LEU A 221 3.08 -10.23 -14.41
C LEU A 221 3.43 -10.81 -15.79
N LYS A 222 2.51 -11.57 -16.41
CA LYS A 222 2.69 -12.12 -17.75
C LYS A 222 2.88 -11.03 -18.81
N LYS A 223 2.09 -9.94 -18.74
CA LYS A 223 2.15 -8.83 -19.69
C LYS A 223 3.34 -7.90 -19.47
N THR A 224 3.71 -7.67 -18.20
CA THR A 224 4.73 -6.68 -17.85
C THR A 224 6.12 -7.26 -17.69
N ASN A 225 6.23 -8.54 -17.39
CA ASN A 225 7.46 -9.19 -16.90
C ASN A 225 8.07 -8.44 -15.69
N ALA A 226 7.23 -7.75 -14.90
CA ALA A 226 7.64 -7.06 -13.68
C ALA A 226 8.11 -8.05 -12.62
N ASP A 227 8.96 -7.60 -11.71
CA ASP A 227 9.51 -8.43 -10.63
C ASP A 227 8.48 -8.74 -9.54
N GLY A 228 7.44 -7.92 -9.44
CA GLY A 228 6.32 -8.10 -8.52
C GLY A 228 5.15 -7.18 -8.84
N VAL A 229 4.12 -7.27 -8.01
CA VAL A 229 2.90 -6.46 -8.10
C VAL A 229 2.63 -5.74 -6.79
N MET A 230 2.09 -4.52 -6.88
CA MET A 230 1.66 -3.76 -5.73
C MET A 230 0.15 -3.54 -5.78
N ILE A 231 -0.55 -3.95 -4.72
CA ILE A 231 -2.00 -3.87 -4.64
C ILE A 231 -2.41 -2.64 -3.84
N GLY A 232 -3.25 -1.81 -4.44
CA GLY A 232 -3.85 -0.65 -3.78
C GLY A 232 -5.31 -0.90 -3.42
N ARG A 233 -6.23 -0.27 -4.12
CA ARG A 233 -7.68 -0.32 -3.85
C ARG A 233 -8.29 -1.73 -3.87
N GLY A 234 -7.63 -2.69 -4.51
CA GLY A 234 -8.09 -4.09 -4.55
C GLY A 234 -8.21 -4.77 -3.19
N ILE A 235 -7.54 -4.25 -2.15
CA ILE A 235 -7.59 -4.82 -0.79
C ILE A 235 -8.65 -4.16 0.11
N LEU A 236 -9.34 -3.13 -0.35
CA LEU A 236 -10.31 -2.43 0.49
C LEU A 236 -11.45 -3.37 0.90
N GLY A 237 -11.61 -3.56 2.19
CA GLY A 237 -12.54 -4.51 2.79
C GLY A 237 -12.10 -5.98 2.73
N SER A 238 -10.91 -6.26 2.23
CA SER A 238 -10.40 -7.62 2.04
C SER A 238 -8.90 -7.69 2.32
N PRO A 239 -8.45 -7.48 3.57
CA PRO A 239 -7.03 -7.46 3.92
C PRO A 239 -6.30 -8.78 3.62
N TRP A 240 -7.00 -9.90 3.56
CA TRP A 240 -6.48 -11.22 3.19
C TRP A 240 -6.04 -11.34 1.72
N LYS A 241 -6.49 -10.42 0.85
CA LYS A 241 -6.21 -10.49 -0.60
C LYS A 241 -4.72 -10.43 -0.95
N ILE A 242 -3.90 -9.78 -0.15
CA ILE A 242 -2.44 -9.81 -0.33
C ILE A 242 -1.92 -11.25 -0.21
N GLY A 243 -2.36 -11.97 0.83
CA GLY A 243 -2.04 -13.38 1.03
C GLY A 243 -2.61 -14.29 -0.05
N GLU A 244 -3.87 -14.10 -0.42
CA GLU A 244 -4.53 -14.85 -1.50
C GLU A 244 -3.73 -14.79 -2.81
N ILE A 245 -3.33 -13.58 -3.20
CA ILE A 245 -2.54 -13.38 -4.42
C ILE A 245 -1.12 -13.96 -4.26
N ASP A 246 -0.48 -13.80 -3.10
CA ASP A 246 0.86 -14.35 -2.85
C ASP A 246 0.87 -15.89 -2.90
N TYR A 247 -0.16 -16.53 -2.34
CA TYR A 247 -0.35 -17.98 -2.43
C TYR A 247 -0.52 -18.44 -3.89
N ALA A 248 -1.36 -17.75 -4.65
CA ALA A 248 -1.59 -18.08 -6.05
C ALA A 248 -0.32 -17.91 -6.90
N LEU A 249 0.46 -16.84 -6.70
CA LEU A 249 1.72 -16.63 -7.41
C LEU A 249 2.82 -17.65 -7.06
N LYS A 250 2.69 -18.34 -5.92
CA LYS A 250 3.56 -19.44 -5.49
C LYS A 250 3.02 -20.81 -5.91
N GLU A 251 1.95 -20.83 -6.74
CA GLU A 251 1.26 -22.07 -7.15
C GLU A 251 0.73 -22.90 -5.96
N ASN A 252 0.55 -22.25 -4.80
CA ASN A 252 0.00 -22.87 -3.63
C ASN A 252 -1.51 -22.71 -3.61
N LYS A 253 -2.24 -23.82 -3.80
CA LYS A 253 -3.70 -23.83 -3.86
C LYS A 253 -4.39 -23.87 -2.47
N ASN A 254 -3.63 -23.86 -1.39
CA ASN A 254 -4.16 -24.05 -0.03
C ASN A 254 -4.58 -22.75 0.66
N PHE A 255 -4.74 -21.64 -0.07
CA PHE A 255 -5.26 -20.42 0.53
C PHE A 255 -6.75 -20.60 0.87
N LYS A 256 -7.08 -20.39 2.14
CA LYS A 256 -8.46 -20.39 2.62
C LYS A 256 -8.92 -18.94 2.80
N GLU A 257 -9.83 -18.50 1.93
CA GLU A 257 -10.47 -17.20 2.10
C GLU A 257 -11.37 -17.22 3.35
N PRO A 258 -11.36 -16.16 4.17
CA PRO A 258 -12.28 -16.05 5.31
C PRO A 258 -13.74 -16.17 4.87
N ASN A 259 -14.52 -16.99 5.57
CA ASN A 259 -15.95 -17.08 5.35
C ASN A 259 -16.68 -15.82 5.86
N THR A 260 -18.00 -15.72 5.63
CA THR A 260 -18.77 -14.53 6.01
C THR A 260 -18.71 -14.23 7.51
N GLU A 261 -18.77 -15.25 8.36
CA GLU A 261 -18.70 -15.08 9.81
C GLU A 261 -17.32 -14.59 10.23
N GLU A 262 -16.24 -15.18 9.70
CA GLU A 262 -14.86 -14.75 9.93
C GLU A 262 -14.64 -13.29 9.47
N LYS A 263 -15.22 -12.89 8.33
CA LYS A 263 -15.19 -11.49 7.84
C LYS A 263 -15.93 -10.53 8.79
N LEU A 264 -17.02 -10.95 9.38
CA LEU A 264 -17.76 -10.16 10.37
C LEU A 264 -17.00 -10.03 11.69
N TYR A 265 -16.37 -11.09 12.18
CA TYR A 265 -15.47 -11.01 13.34
C TYR A 265 -14.25 -10.13 13.08
N LEU A 266 -13.70 -10.14 11.86
CA LEU A 266 -12.59 -9.26 11.50
C LEU A 266 -12.96 -7.77 11.61
N ILE A 267 -14.23 -7.40 11.34
CA ILE A 267 -14.72 -6.03 11.56
C ILE A 267 -14.65 -5.68 13.05
N ILE A 268 -15.06 -6.58 13.94
CA ILE A 268 -15.01 -6.37 15.40
C ILE A 268 -13.57 -6.21 15.86
N GLU A 269 -12.68 -7.10 15.42
CA GLU A 269 -11.25 -7.04 15.76
C GLU A 269 -10.62 -5.71 15.31
N HIS A 270 -10.87 -5.31 14.08
CA HIS A 270 -10.34 -4.04 13.54
C HIS A 270 -10.87 -2.84 14.32
N LEU A 271 -12.16 -2.83 14.66
CA LEU A 271 -12.78 -1.79 15.48
C LEU A 271 -12.15 -1.72 16.88
N ASP A 272 -11.94 -2.88 17.52
CA ASP A 272 -11.35 -2.96 18.85
C ASP A 272 -9.94 -2.36 18.89
N GLU A 273 -9.11 -2.71 17.92
CA GLU A 273 -7.76 -2.18 17.81
C GLU A 273 -7.76 -0.66 17.49
N LEU A 274 -8.68 -0.21 16.61
CA LEU A 274 -8.82 1.22 16.30
C LEU A 274 -9.24 2.03 17.53
N ILE A 275 -10.18 1.55 18.34
CA ILE A 275 -10.61 2.24 19.55
C ILE A 275 -9.51 2.21 20.62
N LYS A 276 -8.82 1.09 20.77
CA LYS A 276 -7.70 0.96 21.72
C LYS A 276 -6.61 1.98 21.45
N GLU A 277 -6.25 2.22 20.18
CA GLU A 277 -5.15 3.13 19.81
C GLU A 277 -5.59 4.59 19.59
N LYS A 278 -6.85 4.81 19.19
CA LYS A 278 -7.32 6.14 18.72
C LYS A 278 -8.56 6.66 19.51
N GLY A 279 -8.97 5.96 20.56
CA GLY A 279 -10.15 6.31 21.34
C GLY A 279 -11.42 6.37 20.46
N ASP A 280 -12.34 7.27 20.81
CA ASP A 280 -13.62 7.43 20.09
C ASP A 280 -13.45 7.76 18.60
N HIS A 281 -12.34 8.41 18.22
CA HIS A 281 -12.04 8.67 16.82
C HIS A 281 -11.84 7.36 16.02
N GLY A 282 -11.45 6.28 16.68
CA GLY A 282 -11.32 4.95 16.08
C GLY A 282 -12.60 4.44 15.46
N LEU A 283 -13.77 4.70 16.08
CA LEU A 283 -15.07 4.34 15.50
C LEU A 283 -15.35 5.07 14.18
N LEU A 284 -15.00 6.35 14.10
CA LEU A 284 -15.17 7.13 12.87
C LEU A 284 -14.28 6.60 11.74
N ILE A 285 -13.05 6.22 12.07
CA ILE A 285 -12.12 5.59 11.11
C ILE A 285 -12.66 4.23 10.65
N ALA A 286 -13.20 3.43 11.57
CA ALA A 286 -13.74 2.11 11.28
C ALA A 286 -14.89 2.12 10.25
N ARG A 287 -15.72 3.17 10.21
CA ARG A 287 -16.90 3.26 9.33
C ARG A 287 -16.61 2.95 7.86
N LYS A 288 -15.51 3.47 7.32
CA LYS A 288 -15.12 3.19 5.93
C LYS A 288 -14.68 1.73 5.73
N HIS A 289 -13.92 1.17 6.69
CA HIS A 289 -13.50 -0.23 6.63
C HIS A 289 -14.69 -1.17 6.75
N ILE A 290 -15.61 -0.89 7.66
CA ILE A 290 -16.89 -1.59 7.80
C ILE A 290 -17.64 -1.58 6.46
N SER A 291 -17.77 -0.39 5.84
CA SER A 291 -18.46 -0.25 4.55
C SER A 291 -17.84 -1.09 3.44
N TRP A 292 -16.54 -1.25 3.43
CA TRP A 292 -15.84 -2.05 2.42
C TRP A 292 -15.90 -3.55 2.71
N THR A 293 -15.88 -3.96 3.97
CA THR A 293 -15.88 -5.38 4.36
C THR A 293 -17.27 -5.99 4.37
N CYS A 294 -18.30 -5.21 4.78
CA CYS A 294 -19.68 -5.66 4.90
C CYS A 294 -20.37 -5.70 3.53
N LYS A 295 -20.10 -6.78 2.75
CA LYS A 295 -20.64 -6.99 1.39
C LYS A 295 -20.69 -8.48 1.05
N ASP A 296 -21.35 -8.80 -0.07
CA ASP A 296 -21.35 -10.12 -0.71
C ASP A 296 -21.99 -11.23 0.15
N PHE A 297 -23.01 -10.88 0.99
CA PHE A 297 -23.86 -11.81 1.72
C PHE A 297 -25.28 -11.25 1.90
N LYS A 298 -26.26 -12.12 2.15
CA LYS A 298 -27.67 -11.74 2.35
C LYS A 298 -27.79 -10.81 3.56
N GLY A 299 -28.44 -9.66 3.39
CA GLY A 299 -28.60 -8.66 4.43
C GLY A 299 -27.42 -7.69 4.64
N ALA A 300 -26.32 -7.84 3.88
CA ALA A 300 -25.13 -6.99 4.01
C ALA A 300 -25.43 -5.50 3.86
N SER A 301 -26.28 -5.10 2.93
CA SER A 301 -26.62 -3.68 2.72
C SER A 301 -27.30 -3.06 3.94
N ASN A 302 -28.28 -3.76 4.53
CA ASN A 302 -28.98 -3.29 5.72
C ASN A 302 -28.04 -3.24 6.94
N LEU A 303 -27.27 -4.32 7.15
CA LEU A 303 -26.27 -4.35 8.22
C LEU A 303 -25.27 -3.20 8.08
N ARG A 304 -24.70 -2.99 6.90
CA ARG A 304 -23.76 -1.88 6.64
C ARG A 304 -24.35 -0.52 6.98
N ASN A 305 -25.61 -0.26 6.57
CA ASN A 305 -26.29 1.01 6.86
C ASN A 305 -26.44 1.26 8.36
N ASN A 306 -26.71 0.23 9.14
CA ASN A 306 -26.80 0.33 10.59
C ASN A 306 -25.40 0.51 11.22
N LEU A 307 -24.43 -0.30 10.81
CA LEU A 307 -23.07 -0.25 11.36
C LEU A 307 -22.39 1.12 11.18
N VAL A 308 -22.57 1.78 10.04
CA VAL A 308 -21.93 3.10 9.81
C VAL A 308 -22.60 4.23 10.57
N ARG A 309 -23.80 4.01 11.10
CA ARG A 309 -24.56 4.95 11.93
C ARG A 309 -24.40 4.68 13.42
N ALA A 310 -23.91 3.52 13.80
CA ALA A 310 -23.71 3.14 15.19
C ALA A 310 -22.91 4.20 15.94
N VAL A 311 -23.34 4.49 17.17
CA VAL A 311 -22.79 5.59 17.98
C VAL A 311 -21.67 5.11 18.89
N ASP A 312 -21.62 3.82 19.19
CA ASP A 312 -20.58 3.23 20.02
C ASP A 312 -20.17 1.82 19.55
N LYS A 313 -19.11 1.31 20.15
CA LYS A 313 -18.53 0.00 19.89
C LYS A 313 -19.48 -1.17 20.19
N ASN A 314 -20.28 -1.05 21.26
CA ASN A 314 -21.16 -2.14 21.72
C ASN A 314 -22.31 -2.29 20.75
N GLU A 315 -22.86 -1.18 20.25
CA GLU A 315 -23.88 -1.22 19.19
C GLU A 315 -23.36 -1.93 17.93
N VAL A 316 -22.13 -1.60 17.47
CA VAL A 316 -21.52 -2.29 16.33
C VAL A 316 -21.39 -3.78 16.58
N LYS A 317 -20.88 -4.20 17.75
CA LYS A 317 -20.73 -5.60 18.12
C LYS A 317 -22.08 -6.33 18.17
N ASN A 318 -23.08 -5.75 18.79
CA ASN A 318 -24.40 -6.34 18.91
C ASN A 318 -25.06 -6.57 17.53
N LEU A 319 -24.96 -5.58 16.63
CA LEU A 319 -25.45 -5.71 15.25
C LEU A 319 -24.77 -6.85 14.50
N ILE A 320 -23.45 -6.98 14.62
CA ILE A 320 -22.67 -8.04 13.97
C ILE A 320 -23.04 -9.41 14.55
N ILE A 321 -23.07 -9.56 15.88
CA ILE A 321 -23.42 -10.82 16.54
C ILE A 321 -24.85 -11.26 16.17
N LYS A 322 -25.79 -10.32 16.11
CA LYS A 322 -27.18 -10.60 15.67
C LYS A 322 -27.19 -11.12 14.22
N MET A 323 -26.40 -10.52 13.33
CA MET A 323 -26.32 -10.97 11.94
C MET A 323 -25.72 -12.38 11.83
N ILE A 324 -24.63 -12.67 12.57
CA ILE A 324 -24.00 -14.01 12.59
C ILE A 324 -25.03 -15.05 13.03
N LYS A 325 -25.78 -14.80 14.10
CA LYS A 325 -26.85 -15.71 14.56
C LYS A 325 -27.91 -15.93 13.48
N THR A 326 -28.30 -14.89 12.77
CA THR A 326 -29.30 -14.99 11.68
C THR A 326 -28.77 -15.87 10.53
N LEU A 327 -27.51 -15.66 10.09
CA LEU A 327 -26.88 -16.44 9.04
C LEU A 327 -26.74 -17.93 9.43
N ASN A 328 -26.37 -18.23 10.68
CA ASN A 328 -26.25 -19.59 11.17
C ASN A 328 -27.60 -20.33 11.28
N ASN A 329 -28.66 -19.62 11.72
CA ASN A 329 -30.00 -20.19 11.75
C ASN A 329 -30.55 -20.49 10.33
N GLU A 330 -30.23 -19.63 9.34
CA GLU A 330 -30.61 -19.89 7.93
C GLU A 330 -29.87 -21.10 7.37
N LYS A 331 -28.56 -21.27 7.68
CA LYS A 331 -27.78 -22.46 7.25
C LYS A 331 -28.39 -23.74 7.82
N ASN A 332 -28.73 -23.74 9.13
CA ASN A 332 -29.32 -24.92 9.78
C ASN A 332 -30.73 -25.29 9.30
N ARG A 333 -31.44 -24.35 8.65
CA ARG A 333 -32.77 -24.61 8.03
C ARG A 333 -32.66 -25.18 6.62
N LEU A 334 -31.48 -25.01 5.98
CA LEU A 334 -31.24 -25.48 4.61
C LEU A 334 -30.40 -26.76 4.54
N ALA A 335 -29.81 -27.18 5.67
CA ALA A 335 -29.15 -28.48 5.85
C ALA A 335 -30.13 -29.53 6.38
#